data_46f16e874a1f1f437350fa471188fe4f
#
_entry.id   46f16e874a1f1f437350fa471188fe4f
#
_cell.length_a   1.000
_cell.length_b   1.000
_cell.length_c   1.000
_cell.angle_alpha   90.00
_cell.angle_beta   90.00
_cell.angle_gamma   90.00
#
_symmetry.space_group_name_H-M   'P 1'
#
loop_
_entity.id
_entity.type
_entity.pdbx_description
1 polymer ?
#
loop_
_entity_poly.entity_id
_entity_poly.type
_entity_poly.pdbx_seq_one_letter_code
_entity_poly.pdbx_strand_id
1 'polypeptide(L)'
;MTTTNSSLHDAPQISAKPAPGEKERCVLAYSGGLDTSVCIKWLQEEYDLDVIAVVGDLGQEHEGLEAIKAKALATGAIGCAVIDMRETFANEYLACAMAANAMYENKYPLVSALSRPLIAKHLVAVAHQFGAKYVAHGCTGKGNDQVRFESSVLMLDPALTIIAPVRNWDL
;
A
#
# COMPACT_ATOMS: atom_id res chain seq x y z
N MET A 1 -19.94 8.36 13.16
CA MET A 1 -19.14 9.52 12.75
C MET A 1 -18.59 9.20 11.38
N THR A 2 -19.17 9.82 10.38
CA THR A 2 -18.85 9.67 8.96
C THR A 2 -17.48 10.28 8.71
N THR A 3 -16.46 9.44 8.59
CA THR A 3 -15.15 9.89 8.10
C THR A 3 -15.30 10.23 6.62
N THR A 4 -15.31 11.51 6.38
CA THR A 4 -15.27 12.15 5.09
C THR A 4 -14.17 11.58 4.21
N ASN A 5 -14.62 11.19 3.05
CA ASN A 5 -13.93 10.79 1.86
C ASN A 5 -12.97 11.90 1.39
N SER A 6 -11.83 12.08 2.04
CA SER A 6 -10.79 13.00 1.59
C SER A 6 -9.65 12.19 0.99
N SER A 7 -9.41 12.43 -0.28
CA SER A 7 -8.15 12.22 -1.00
C SER A 7 -7.93 10.96 -1.84
N LEU A 8 -8.93 10.32 -2.37
CA LEU A 8 -8.73 9.54 -3.60
C LEU A 8 -8.74 10.52 -4.79
N HIS A 9 -7.68 11.30 -4.96
CA HIS A 9 -7.60 12.28 -6.03
C HIS A 9 -7.61 11.67 -7.43
N ASP A 10 -7.40 10.37 -7.57
CA ASP A 10 -7.37 9.67 -8.84
C ASP A 10 -7.71 8.17 -8.66
N ALA A 11 -8.96 7.90 -8.29
CA ALA A 11 -9.42 6.51 -8.24
C ALA A 11 -9.36 5.90 -9.65
N PRO A 12 -8.82 4.67 -9.79
CA PRO A 12 -8.83 4.00 -11.09
C PRO A 12 -10.27 3.81 -11.58
N GLN A 13 -10.48 4.02 -12.90
CA GLN A 13 -11.77 3.81 -13.54
C GLN A 13 -12.01 2.30 -13.79
N ILE A 14 -12.13 1.55 -12.73
CA ILE A 14 -12.43 0.11 -12.74
C ILE A 14 -13.71 -0.15 -11.95
N SER A 15 -14.41 -1.24 -12.28
CA SER A 15 -15.63 -1.63 -11.56
C SER A 15 -15.36 -1.83 -10.07
N ALA A 16 -16.35 -1.58 -9.20
CA ALA A 16 -16.21 -1.74 -7.75
C ALA A 16 -15.96 -3.21 -7.32
N LYS A 17 -16.33 -4.18 -8.14
CA LYS A 17 -16.05 -5.61 -7.90
C LYS A 17 -15.71 -6.30 -9.23
N PRO A 18 -14.89 -7.38 -9.21
CA PRO A 18 -14.70 -8.21 -10.39
C PRO A 18 -16.04 -8.78 -10.85
N ALA A 19 -16.27 -8.79 -12.17
CA ALA A 19 -17.42 -9.46 -12.75
C ALA A 19 -17.22 -11.00 -12.69
N PRO A 20 -18.29 -11.79 -12.77
CA PRO A 20 -18.18 -13.24 -12.89
C PRO A 20 -17.30 -13.64 -14.07
N GLY A 21 -16.22 -14.37 -13.80
CA GLY A 21 -15.23 -14.79 -14.81
C GLY A 21 -14.05 -13.82 -14.98
N GLU A 22 -14.03 -12.66 -14.34
CA GLU A 22 -12.83 -11.82 -14.20
C GLU A 22 -11.88 -12.37 -13.14
N LYS A 23 -10.60 -12.00 -13.27
CA LYS A 23 -9.58 -12.38 -12.28
C LYS A 23 -9.86 -11.76 -10.91
N GLU A 24 -9.43 -12.45 -9.88
CA GLU A 24 -9.42 -11.88 -8.53
C GLU A 24 -8.43 -10.70 -8.46
N ARG A 25 -8.68 -9.78 -7.53
CA ARG A 25 -7.90 -8.55 -7.42
C ARG A 25 -6.97 -8.56 -6.22
N CYS A 26 -5.79 -7.98 -6.43
CA CYS A 26 -4.80 -7.73 -5.38
C CYS A 26 -4.48 -6.23 -5.32
N VAL A 27 -4.49 -5.67 -4.12
CA VAL A 27 -4.05 -4.30 -3.87
C VAL A 27 -2.61 -4.32 -3.38
N LEU A 28 -1.71 -3.69 -4.14
CA LEU A 28 -0.26 -3.66 -3.88
C LEU A 28 0.18 -2.31 -3.30
N ALA A 29 0.85 -2.32 -2.15
CA ALA A 29 1.61 -1.16 -1.67
C ALA A 29 2.76 -0.87 -2.65
N TYR A 30 2.64 0.20 -3.42
CA TYR A 30 3.54 0.51 -4.52
C TYR A 30 4.37 1.76 -4.23
N SER A 31 5.69 1.62 -4.28
CA SER A 31 6.62 2.74 -4.02
C SER A 31 7.18 3.38 -5.29
N GLY A 32 6.92 2.81 -6.47
CA GLY A 32 7.60 3.20 -7.71
C GLY A 32 9.01 2.61 -7.90
N GLY A 33 9.55 1.94 -6.87
CA GLY A 33 10.85 1.27 -6.93
C GLY A 33 10.85 0.00 -7.77
N LEU A 34 12.04 -0.56 -7.99
CA LEU A 34 12.22 -1.78 -8.81
C LEU A 34 11.44 -2.96 -8.21
N ASP A 35 11.62 -3.24 -6.92
CA ASP A 35 11.05 -4.41 -6.26
C ASP A 35 9.53 -4.44 -6.38
N THR A 36 8.85 -3.31 -6.07
CA THR A 36 7.41 -3.22 -6.18
C THR A 36 6.91 -3.25 -7.63
N SER A 37 7.72 -2.81 -8.59
CA SER A 37 7.38 -2.94 -10.02
C SER A 37 7.46 -4.40 -10.47
N VAL A 38 8.46 -5.16 -10.03
CA VAL A 38 8.55 -6.60 -10.30
C VAL A 38 7.38 -7.35 -9.64
N CYS A 39 6.97 -6.94 -8.42
CA CYS A 39 5.82 -7.53 -7.75
C CYS A 39 4.54 -7.49 -8.59
N ILE A 40 4.29 -6.44 -9.40
CA ILE A 40 3.11 -6.36 -10.26
C ILE A 40 3.08 -7.55 -11.23
N LYS A 41 4.16 -7.75 -11.96
CA LYS A 41 4.28 -8.85 -12.94
C LYS A 41 4.20 -10.21 -12.26
N TRP A 42 4.93 -10.38 -11.17
CA TRP A 42 4.97 -11.63 -10.43
C TRP A 42 3.59 -12.03 -9.88
N LEU A 43 2.82 -11.10 -9.33
CA LEU A 43 1.46 -11.37 -8.85
C LEU A 43 0.51 -11.78 -9.98
N GLN A 44 0.69 -11.20 -11.17
CA GLN A 44 -0.08 -11.56 -12.36
C GLN A 44 0.27 -12.97 -12.88
N GLU A 45 1.55 -13.31 -12.89
CA GLU A 45 2.04 -14.57 -13.47
C GLU A 45 1.87 -15.77 -12.53
N GLU A 46 2.17 -15.59 -11.24
CA GLU A 46 2.16 -16.69 -10.26
C GLU A 46 0.79 -16.93 -9.61
N TYR A 47 -0.01 -15.86 -9.45
CA TYR A 47 -1.32 -15.96 -8.78
C TYR A 47 -2.51 -15.69 -9.69
N ASP A 48 -2.28 -15.36 -10.95
CA ASP A 48 -3.32 -14.99 -11.91
C ASP A 48 -4.24 -13.85 -11.41
N LEU A 49 -3.64 -12.82 -10.78
CA LEU A 49 -4.34 -11.72 -10.14
C LEU A 49 -4.30 -10.44 -10.98
N ASP A 50 -5.38 -9.68 -10.95
CA ASP A 50 -5.40 -8.29 -11.39
C ASP A 50 -4.86 -7.38 -10.29
N VAL A 51 -3.83 -6.57 -10.60
CA VAL A 51 -3.12 -5.76 -9.60
C VAL A 51 -3.56 -4.30 -9.65
N ILE A 52 -3.99 -3.77 -8.51
CA ILE A 52 -4.26 -2.35 -8.27
C ILE A 52 -3.12 -1.80 -7.41
N ALA A 53 -2.34 -0.88 -7.96
CA ALA A 53 -1.25 -0.24 -7.23
C ALA A 53 -1.78 0.89 -6.33
N VAL A 54 -1.24 1.01 -5.12
CA VAL A 54 -1.54 2.11 -4.19
C VAL A 54 -0.25 2.82 -3.82
N VAL A 55 -0.18 4.11 -4.13
CA VAL A 55 0.92 5.01 -3.82
C VAL A 55 0.49 5.95 -2.70
N GLY A 56 1.19 5.94 -1.58
CA GLY A 56 0.98 6.89 -0.47
C GLY A 56 1.89 8.09 -0.59
N ASP A 57 1.32 9.29 -0.69
CA ASP A 57 2.06 10.54 -0.55
C ASP A 57 2.13 10.93 0.94
N LEU A 58 3.30 10.82 1.51
CA LEU A 58 3.63 11.18 2.90
C LEU A 58 4.51 12.43 2.98
N GLY A 59 4.69 13.16 1.87
CA GLY A 59 5.56 14.32 1.77
C GLY A 59 7.02 13.99 1.46
N GLN A 60 7.30 12.77 0.99
CA GLN A 60 8.64 12.41 0.52
C GLN A 60 8.94 13.08 -0.83
N GLU A 61 10.21 13.47 -1.05
CA GLU A 61 10.66 13.91 -2.37
C GLU A 61 10.61 12.72 -3.34
N HIS A 62 9.74 12.80 -4.33
CA HIS A 62 9.66 11.82 -5.41
C HIS A 62 9.80 12.49 -6.78
N GLU A 63 10.34 11.76 -7.75
CA GLU A 63 9.99 11.93 -9.15
C GLU A 63 8.46 11.96 -9.21
N GLY A 64 7.87 12.99 -9.78
CA GLY A 64 6.47 13.34 -9.61
C GLY A 64 5.51 12.13 -9.56
N LEU A 65 4.54 12.16 -8.68
CA LEU A 65 3.56 11.09 -8.42
C LEU A 65 2.91 10.56 -9.71
N GLU A 66 2.75 11.44 -10.71
CA GLU A 66 2.24 11.07 -12.04
C GLU A 66 3.18 10.10 -12.78
N ALA A 67 4.50 10.28 -12.66
CA ALA A 67 5.46 9.36 -13.28
C ALA A 67 5.42 7.98 -12.59
N ILE A 68 5.25 7.95 -11.27
CA ILE A 68 5.09 6.68 -10.51
C ILE A 68 3.79 5.97 -10.93
N LYS A 69 2.69 6.70 -11.07
CA LYS A 69 1.41 6.18 -11.54
C LYS A 69 1.53 5.63 -12.96
N ALA A 70 2.11 6.42 -13.87
CA ALA A 70 2.33 5.98 -15.26
C ALA A 70 3.19 4.71 -15.32
N LYS A 71 4.22 4.61 -14.50
CA LYS A 71 5.08 3.43 -14.38
C LYS A 71 4.31 2.20 -13.90
N ALA A 72 3.44 2.33 -12.88
CA ALA A 72 2.60 1.23 -12.40
C ALA A 72 1.72 0.67 -13.52
N LEU A 73 1.02 1.56 -14.25
CA LEU A 73 0.15 1.18 -15.36
C LEU A 73 0.94 0.55 -16.53
N ALA A 74 2.09 1.13 -16.90
CA ALA A 74 2.97 0.59 -17.93
C ALA A 74 3.54 -0.79 -17.54
N THR A 75 3.70 -1.07 -16.25
CA THR A 75 4.13 -2.37 -15.75
C THR A 75 3.02 -3.42 -15.80
N GLY A 76 1.76 -3.02 -15.94
CA GLY A 76 0.62 -3.92 -16.09
C GLY A 76 -0.42 -3.85 -14.98
N ALA A 77 -0.29 -2.92 -14.02
CA ALA A 77 -1.37 -2.70 -13.06
C ALA A 77 -2.65 -2.27 -13.79
N ILE A 78 -3.80 -2.83 -13.41
CA ILE A 78 -5.10 -2.45 -13.98
C ILE A 78 -5.57 -1.08 -13.50
N GLY A 79 -4.99 -0.58 -12.42
CA GLY A 79 -5.25 0.74 -11.87
C GLY A 79 -4.17 1.16 -10.88
N CYS A 80 -4.07 2.48 -10.65
CA CYS A 80 -3.17 3.03 -9.66
C CYS A 80 -3.88 4.16 -8.90
N ALA A 81 -4.02 4.01 -7.59
CA ALA A 81 -4.54 5.02 -6.70
C ALA A 81 -3.38 5.78 -6.04
N VAL A 82 -3.36 7.10 -6.19
CA VAL A 82 -2.44 7.99 -5.46
C VAL A 82 -3.21 8.63 -4.31
N ILE A 83 -2.74 8.45 -3.08
CA ILE A 83 -3.45 8.87 -1.89
C ILE A 83 -2.60 9.88 -1.12
N ASP A 84 -3.12 11.10 -0.96
CA ASP A 84 -2.49 12.11 -0.10
C ASP A 84 -2.71 11.75 1.37
N MET A 85 -1.65 11.37 2.06
CA MET A 85 -1.64 10.99 3.46
C MET A 85 -0.93 12.01 4.35
N ARG A 86 -0.44 13.13 3.78
CA ARG A 86 0.46 14.09 4.47
C ARG A 86 -0.15 14.67 5.72
N GLU A 87 -1.37 15.18 5.62
CA GLU A 87 -2.04 15.82 6.75
C GLU A 87 -2.36 14.80 7.86
N THR A 88 -2.91 13.64 7.50
CA THR A 88 -3.21 12.56 8.45
C THR A 88 -1.93 12.05 9.12
N PHE A 89 -0.87 11.85 8.34
CA PHE A 89 0.40 11.38 8.87
C PHE A 89 1.02 12.39 9.86
N ALA A 90 1.00 13.69 9.51
CA ALA A 90 1.52 14.73 10.37
C ALA A 90 0.73 14.85 11.69
N ASN A 91 -0.59 14.92 11.60
CA ASN A 91 -1.44 15.25 12.75
C ASN A 91 -1.77 14.06 13.65
N GLU A 92 -1.98 12.87 13.08
CA GLU A 92 -2.41 11.70 13.87
C GLU A 92 -1.24 10.80 14.28
N TYR A 93 -0.15 10.75 13.50
CA TYR A 93 0.97 9.85 13.76
C TYR A 93 2.21 10.59 14.27
N LEU A 94 2.70 11.58 13.52
CA LEU A 94 3.94 12.29 13.90
C LEU A 94 3.73 13.17 15.14
N ALA A 95 2.62 13.88 15.24
CA ALA A 95 2.35 14.71 16.42
C ALA A 95 2.29 13.88 17.71
N CYS A 96 1.66 12.70 17.67
CA CYS A 96 1.62 11.77 18.80
C CYS A 96 3.01 11.24 19.16
N ALA A 97 3.81 10.87 18.15
CA ALA A 97 5.17 10.38 18.37
C ALA A 97 6.09 11.47 18.95
N MET A 98 5.96 12.71 18.48
CA MET A 98 6.68 13.85 19.02
C MET A 98 6.30 14.13 20.48
N ALA A 99 5.00 14.14 20.80
CA ALA A 99 4.51 14.32 22.17
C ALA A 99 5.03 13.23 23.12
N ALA A 100 5.16 12.00 22.62
CA ALA A 100 5.71 10.87 23.36
C ALA A 100 7.25 10.82 23.37
N ASN A 101 7.94 11.75 22.71
CA ASN A 101 9.39 11.72 22.48
C ASN A 101 9.86 10.36 21.91
N ALA A 102 9.09 9.80 20.97
CA ALA A 102 9.31 8.47 20.42
C ALA A 102 10.47 8.49 19.41
N MET A 103 11.66 8.21 19.90
CA MET A 103 12.89 8.13 19.12
C MET A 103 13.54 6.76 19.30
N TYR A 104 13.98 6.15 18.21
CA TYR A 104 14.80 4.95 18.29
C TYR A 104 16.26 5.33 18.59
N GLU A 105 16.79 4.82 19.71
CA GLU A 105 18.15 5.11 20.21
C GLU A 105 18.47 6.62 20.32
N ASN A 106 17.46 7.45 20.60
CA ASN A 106 17.55 8.91 20.65
C ASN A 106 18.09 9.57 19.36
N LYS A 107 17.98 8.91 18.22
CA LYS A 107 18.52 9.38 16.93
C LYS A 107 17.52 9.31 15.79
N TYR A 108 16.75 8.24 15.69
CA TYR A 108 15.86 7.99 14.54
C TYR A 108 14.41 8.24 14.88
N PRO A 109 13.72 9.17 14.20
CA PRO A 109 12.34 9.58 14.51
C PRO A 109 11.25 8.62 14.02
N LEU A 110 11.52 7.35 13.83
CA LEU A 110 10.58 6.27 13.54
C LEU A 110 9.62 6.52 12.35
N VAL A 111 9.94 7.41 11.42
CA VAL A 111 9.07 7.82 10.31
C VAL A 111 8.55 6.60 9.52
N SER A 112 9.46 5.71 9.09
CA SER A 112 9.07 4.50 8.36
C SER A 112 8.17 3.58 9.19
N ALA A 113 8.45 3.45 10.49
CA ALA A 113 7.65 2.60 11.37
C ALA A 113 6.21 3.10 11.52
N LEU A 114 6.04 4.43 11.63
CA LEU A 114 4.75 5.08 11.81
C LEU A 114 3.92 5.14 10.52
N SER A 115 4.58 5.22 9.36
CA SER A 115 3.88 5.29 8.08
C SER A 115 3.22 3.97 7.66
N ARG A 116 3.79 2.81 8.04
CA ARG A 116 3.29 1.50 7.60
C ARG A 116 1.84 1.21 8.03
N PRO A 117 1.42 1.45 9.29
CA PRO A 117 0.02 1.29 9.68
C PRO A 117 -0.94 2.20 8.90
N LEU A 118 -0.55 3.44 8.62
CA LEU A 118 -1.35 4.35 7.83
C LEU A 118 -1.52 3.86 6.40
N ILE A 119 -0.43 3.44 5.75
CA ILE A 119 -0.49 2.86 4.40
C ILE A 119 -1.37 1.61 4.40
N ALA A 120 -1.22 0.71 5.38
CA ALA A 120 -2.05 -0.49 5.51
C ALA A 120 -3.55 -0.16 5.61
N LYS A 121 -3.91 0.87 6.38
CA LYS A 121 -5.30 1.35 6.49
C LYS A 121 -5.88 1.71 5.11
N HIS A 122 -5.11 2.40 4.28
CA HIS A 122 -5.54 2.76 2.93
C HIS A 122 -5.56 1.57 1.97
N LEU A 123 -4.61 0.63 2.09
CA LEU A 123 -4.65 -0.62 1.30
C LEU A 123 -5.94 -1.40 1.55
N VAL A 124 -6.34 -1.56 2.82
CA VAL A 124 -7.59 -2.24 3.20
C VAL A 124 -8.80 -1.48 2.66
N ALA A 125 -8.83 -0.15 2.77
CA ALA A 125 -9.92 0.67 2.23
C ALA A 125 -10.05 0.51 0.71
N VAL A 126 -8.94 0.52 -0.02
CA VAL A 126 -8.93 0.29 -1.49
C VAL A 126 -9.33 -1.15 -1.82
N ALA A 127 -8.90 -2.14 -1.03
CA ALA A 127 -9.31 -3.53 -1.21
C ALA A 127 -10.84 -3.67 -1.09
N HIS A 128 -11.44 -3.07 -0.08
CA HIS A 128 -12.90 -3.07 0.07
C HIS A 128 -13.61 -2.34 -1.08
N GLN A 129 -13.08 -1.18 -1.49
CA GLN A 129 -13.67 -0.38 -2.57
C GLN A 129 -13.73 -1.14 -3.89
N PHE A 130 -12.70 -1.89 -4.21
CA PHE A 130 -12.57 -2.61 -5.48
C PHE A 130 -12.81 -4.12 -5.37
N GLY A 131 -13.31 -4.59 -4.24
CA GLY A 131 -13.64 -6.00 -4.02
C GLY A 131 -12.43 -6.93 -4.13
N ALA A 132 -11.24 -6.45 -3.76
CA ALA A 132 -10.03 -7.26 -3.74
C ALA A 132 -10.03 -8.17 -2.51
N LYS A 133 -9.55 -9.41 -2.68
CA LYS A 133 -9.37 -10.39 -1.60
C LYS A 133 -7.93 -10.46 -1.11
N TYR A 134 -7.01 -9.88 -1.87
CA TYR A 134 -5.58 -9.93 -1.63
C TYR A 134 -4.99 -8.55 -1.42
N VAL A 135 -4.05 -8.45 -0.49
CA VAL A 135 -3.21 -7.28 -0.27
C VAL A 135 -1.75 -7.72 -0.36
N ALA A 136 -0.92 -6.94 -1.05
CA ALA A 136 0.49 -7.27 -1.21
C ALA A 136 1.42 -6.10 -0.83
N HIS A 137 2.64 -6.43 -0.43
CA HIS A 137 3.70 -5.48 -0.14
C HIS A 137 5.08 -6.02 -0.58
N GLY A 138 5.99 -5.11 -0.93
CA GLY A 138 7.35 -5.44 -1.34
C GLY A 138 8.39 -5.46 -0.20
N CYS A 139 7.98 -5.70 1.06
CA CYS A 139 8.92 -5.77 2.16
C CYS A 139 9.65 -7.10 2.19
N THR A 140 10.96 -7.04 2.49
CA THR A 140 11.79 -8.25 2.69
C THR A 140 11.46 -8.96 3.99
N GLY A 141 11.79 -10.26 4.08
CA GLY A 141 11.59 -11.05 5.30
C GLY A 141 12.53 -10.70 6.48
N LYS A 142 13.52 -9.83 6.26
CA LYS A 142 14.55 -9.49 7.27
C LYS A 142 14.27 -8.23 8.08
N GLY A 143 13.23 -7.45 7.70
CA GLY A 143 12.90 -6.18 8.33
C GLY A 143 11.62 -6.22 9.17
N ASN A 144 11.44 -5.20 10.02
CA ASN A 144 10.23 -5.05 10.83
C ASN A 144 9.03 -4.52 10.04
N ASP A 145 9.23 -3.99 8.84
CA ASP A 145 8.16 -3.36 8.05
C ASP A 145 7.10 -4.37 7.61
N GLN A 146 7.49 -5.59 7.25
CA GLN A 146 6.55 -6.66 6.96
C GLN A 146 5.59 -6.92 8.13
N VAL A 147 6.12 -7.02 9.35
CA VAL A 147 5.31 -7.27 10.56
C VAL A 147 4.32 -6.13 10.78
N ARG A 148 4.75 -4.87 10.56
CA ARG A 148 3.88 -3.71 10.69
C ARG A 148 2.75 -3.71 9.67
N PHE A 149 3.05 -4.04 8.41
CA PHE A 149 2.02 -4.19 7.37
C PHE A 149 1.06 -5.33 7.70
N GLU A 150 1.59 -6.54 7.91
CA GLU A 150 0.78 -7.73 8.11
C GLU A 150 -0.10 -7.61 9.37
N SER A 151 0.46 -7.18 10.50
CA SER A 151 -0.33 -6.99 11.73
C SER A 151 -1.40 -5.91 11.55
N SER A 152 -1.10 -4.81 10.86
CA SER A 152 -2.08 -3.75 10.62
C SER A 152 -3.22 -4.22 9.72
N VAL A 153 -2.92 -4.94 8.64
CA VAL A 153 -3.95 -5.49 7.75
C VAL A 153 -4.82 -6.51 8.50
N LEU A 154 -4.21 -7.45 9.23
CA LEU A 154 -4.95 -8.47 10.00
C LEU A 154 -5.84 -7.88 11.10
N MET A 155 -5.42 -6.77 11.73
CA MET A 155 -6.24 -6.07 12.71
C MET A 155 -7.42 -5.33 12.07
N LEU A 156 -7.28 -4.84 10.85
CA LEU A 156 -8.31 -4.09 10.13
C LEU A 156 -9.30 -5.01 9.43
N ASP A 157 -8.81 -6.06 8.79
CA ASP A 157 -9.63 -7.07 8.12
C ASP A 157 -8.88 -8.42 8.03
N PRO A 158 -9.18 -9.37 8.94
CA PRO A 158 -8.56 -10.68 8.94
C PRO A 158 -9.01 -11.59 7.79
N ALA A 159 -10.02 -11.19 6.99
CA ALA A 159 -10.46 -11.95 5.82
C ALA A 159 -9.57 -11.71 4.59
N LEU A 160 -8.77 -10.65 4.59
CA LEU A 160 -7.84 -10.37 3.50
C LEU A 160 -6.64 -11.30 3.54
N THR A 161 -6.28 -11.84 2.39
CA THR A 161 -5.06 -12.65 2.23
C THR A 161 -3.88 -11.74 1.91
N ILE A 162 -2.79 -11.87 2.69
CA ILE A 162 -1.59 -11.06 2.51
C ILE A 162 -0.56 -11.84 1.69
N ILE A 163 -0.01 -11.20 0.64
CA ILE A 163 1.06 -11.76 -0.21
C ILE A 163 2.29 -10.87 -0.07
N ALA A 164 3.44 -11.48 0.22
CA ALA A 164 4.74 -10.80 0.31
C ALA A 164 5.71 -11.37 -0.73
N PRO A 165 5.65 -10.93 -2.01
CA PRO A 165 6.40 -11.52 -3.10
C PRO A 165 7.91 -11.60 -2.82
N VAL A 166 8.51 -10.48 -2.41
CA VAL A 166 9.96 -10.38 -2.16
C VAL A 166 10.46 -11.36 -1.08
N ARG A 167 9.59 -11.75 -0.15
CA ARG A 167 9.92 -12.76 0.86
C ARG A 167 9.92 -14.17 0.28
N ASN A 168 9.09 -14.41 -0.73
CA ASN A 168 8.87 -15.72 -1.32
C ASN A 168 9.85 -16.01 -2.48
N TRP A 169 10.58 -14.99 -2.95
CA TRP A 169 11.59 -15.18 -3.98
C TRP A 169 12.82 -15.89 -3.40
N ASP A 170 13.29 -16.90 -4.11
CA ASP A 170 14.55 -17.59 -3.87
C ASP A 170 15.65 -16.79 -4.60
N LEU A 171 16.23 -15.79 -3.93
CA LEU A 171 17.26 -14.88 -4.45
C LEU A 171 18.63 -15.23 -3.89
#